data_fbd351ddf4bde341c505ad0199b0d145
#
_entry.id   fbd351ddf4bde341c505ad0199b0d145
#
_cell.length_a   1.000
_cell.length_b   1.000
_cell.length_c   1.000
_cell.angle_alpha   90.00
_cell.angle_beta   90.00
_cell.angle_gamma   90.00
#
_symmetry.space_group_name_H-M   'P 1'
#
loop_
_entity.id
_entity.type
_entity.pdbx_description
1 polymer ?
#
loop_
_entity_poly.entity_id
_entity_poly.type
_entity_poly.pdbx_seq_one_letter_code
_entity_poly.pdbx_strand_id
1 'polypeptide(L)'
;MTVRLQLALDFVDLHRALKAAEEGVRGGVDVLEVGTPLLKAEGLDAVRKLRQAFPRIDIVCDGKTMDAGRLELETAAKAGATVGTVLGLASDSTIEECCEAGRNYGIKVLVDLLGCPDPAARARFAASVGAWAVNVHCPIDEQVRGGDPLEALRAVRAAVSIPVTVAGGITARSAPAVVAAGADIVIVGGAITKARDAETAARSILEAMRSGVAGDSEMAERISSEDELRRILTEVSTPNISDAMHRAPCWSGLHALVPGIRIAGPAVTVRTAPGDWAKPVEAIDHCKPGDVLVIDSGGVPPAIWGELASNSARNRGLAGVVILGAVRDTANIRTLGLPVYARTICPNAGEPKGFGEIGVSLRVDGISCQPGDWVVADDDGVAVLPRARSVEIANRAMYCLEAENRVRSEINDGGQTLAEVVDLYKWEKQVISQEDPE
;
A
#
# COMPACT_ATOMS: atom_id res chain seq x y z
N MET A 1 -27.63 -0.91 19.84
CA MET A 1 -27.51 -1.91 18.75
C MET A 1 -26.10 -2.50 18.78
N THR A 2 -25.94 -3.76 18.46
CA THR A 2 -24.59 -4.36 18.37
C THR A 2 -23.93 -3.84 17.09
N VAL A 3 -22.70 -3.32 17.17
CA VAL A 3 -21.94 -2.86 16.02
C VAL A 3 -21.64 -4.07 15.11
N ARG A 4 -21.79 -3.89 13.80
CA ARG A 4 -21.63 -4.95 12.79
C ARG A 4 -20.28 -4.84 12.10
N LEU A 5 -19.69 -5.97 11.71
CA LEU A 5 -18.48 -6.05 10.91
C LEU A 5 -18.85 -6.34 9.44
N GLN A 6 -18.41 -5.46 8.54
CA GLN A 6 -18.57 -5.61 7.09
C GLN A 6 -17.22 -5.88 6.45
N LEU A 7 -17.15 -6.90 5.59
CA LEU A 7 -15.97 -7.26 4.82
C LEU A 7 -16.05 -6.70 3.41
N ALA A 8 -15.16 -5.78 3.05
CA ALA A 8 -15.01 -5.27 1.70
C ALA A 8 -14.11 -6.21 0.86
N LEU A 9 -14.68 -6.74 -0.22
CA LEU A 9 -14.02 -7.66 -1.15
C LEU A 9 -13.47 -6.87 -2.35
N ASP A 10 -12.34 -6.18 -2.14
CA ASP A 10 -11.65 -5.36 -3.15
C ASP A 10 -10.68 -6.20 -4.00
N PHE A 11 -11.19 -7.25 -4.59
CA PHE A 11 -10.48 -8.12 -5.54
C PHE A 11 -10.82 -7.75 -6.99
N VAL A 12 -10.01 -8.23 -7.93
CA VAL A 12 -10.31 -8.22 -9.36
C VAL A 12 -10.66 -9.63 -9.87
N ASP A 13 -10.76 -10.58 -8.95
CA ASP A 13 -11.03 -11.99 -9.18
C ASP A 13 -12.09 -12.52 -8.22
N LEU A 14 -13.12 -13.16 -8.80
CA LEU A 14 -14.26 -13.65 -8.05
C LEU A 14 -13.93 -14.86 -7.18
N HIS A 15 -13.02 -15.74 -7.63
CA HIS A 15 -12.68 -16.95 -6.87
C HIS A 15 -12.00 -16.57 -5.55
N ARG A 16 -11.04 -15.65 -5.61
CA ARG A 16 -10.36 -15.12 -4.41
C ARG A 16 -11.32 -14.37 -3.50
N ALA A 17 -12.25 -13.60 -4.09
CA ALA A 17 -13.28 -12.90 -3.33
C ALA A 17 -14.20 -13.88 -2.57
N LEU A 18 -14.64 -14.96 -3.21
CA LEU A 18 -15.46 -15.99 -2.57
C LEU A 18 -14.72 -16.69 -1.44
N LYS A 19 -13.44 -17.06 -1.65
CA LYS A 19 -12.60 -17.66 -0.62
C LYS A 19 -12.45 -16.76 0.61
N ALA A 20 -12.12 -15.48 0.40
CA ALA A 20 -12.02 -14.50 1.48
C ALA A 20 -13.36 -14.26 2.20
N ALA A 21 -14.47 -14.27 1.44
CA ALA A 21 -15.82 -14.19 2.01
C ALA A 21 -16.15 -15.38 2.92
N GLU A 22 -15.83 -16.60 2.49
CA GLU A 22 -16.03 -17.82 3.31
C GLU A 22 -15.22 -17.79 4.61
N GLU A 23 -13.95 -17.42 4.52
CA GLU A 23 -13.06 -17.27 5.68
C GLU A 23 -13.59 -16.17 6.63
N GLY A 24 -13.95 -14.99 6.09
CA GLY A 24 -14.49 -13.87 6.87
C GLY A 24 -15.80 -14.23 7.58
N VAL A 25 -16.71 -14.91 6.90
CA VAL A 25 -17.99 -15.35 7.49
C VAL A 25 -17.76 -16.36 8.61
N ARG A 26 -16.82 -17.30 8.47
CA ARG A 26 -16.43 -18.18 9.59
C ARG A 26 -15.83 -17.40 10.77
N GLY A 27 -15.14 -16.28 10.48
CA GLY A 27 -14.61 -15.35 11.47
C GLY A 27 -15.65 -14.47 12.16
N GLY A 28 -16.91 -14.48 11.67
CA GLY A 28 -18.03 -13.76 12.28
C GLY A 28 -18.41 -12.44 11.58
N VAL A 29 -18.02 -12.25 10.33
CA VAL A 29 -18.45 -11.12 9.50
C VAL A 29 -19.97 -11.13 9.31
N ASP A 30 -20.63 -9.99 9.52
CA ASP A 30 -22.08 -9.81 9.45
C ASP A 30 -22.56 -9.37 8.05
N VAL A 31 -21.71 -8.73 7.26
CA VAL A 31 -22.05 -8.10 5.97
C VAL A 31 -20.91 -8.35 5.00
N LEU A 32 -21.21 -8.75 3.76
CA LEU A 32 -20.26 -8.85 2.67
C LEU A 32 -20.45 -7.70 1.68
N GLU A 33 -19.38 -7.15 1.17
CA GLU A 33 -19.42 -6.09 0.17
C GLU A 33 -18.70 -6.54 -1.10
N VAL A 34 -19.41 -6.48 -2.22
CA VAL A 34 -18.79 -6.52 -3.55
C VAL A 34 -18.14 -5.17 -3.77
N GLY A 35 -16.84 -5.07 -3.51
CA GLY A 35 -16.08 -3.83 -3.68
C GLY A 35 -16.08 -3.33 -5.12
N THR A 36 -15.88 -2.03 -5.29
CA THR A 36 -15.89 -1.41 -6.63
C THR A 36 -14.92 -2.08 -7.63
N PRO A 37 -13.69 -2.50 -7.24
CA PRO A 37 -12.80 -3.23 -8.16
C PRO A 37 -13.39 -4.56 -8.63
N LEU A 38 -14.01 -5.32 -7.72
CA LEU A 38 -14.62 -6.61 -8.04
C LEU A 38 -15.84 -6.42 -8.96
N LEU A 39 -16.68 -5.43 -8.66
CA LEU A 39 -17.84 -5.11 -9.48
C LEU A 39 -17.45 -4.68 -10.90
N LYS A 40 -16.34 -3.94 -11.04
CA LYS A 40 -15.82 -3.52 -12.36
C LYS A 40 -15.19 -4.66 -13.14
N ALA A 41 -14.56 -5.61 -12.45
CA ALA A 41 -13.92 -6.77 -13.09
C ALA A 41 -14.93 -7.84 -13.52
N GLU A 42 -15.94 -8.13 -12.66
CA GLU A 42 -16.85 -9.28 -12.81
C GLU A 42 -18.30 -8.88 -13.11
N GLY A 43 -18.61 -7.59 -13.05
CA GLY A 43 -19.97 -7.10 -13.17
C GLY A 43 -20.87 -7.58 -12.02
N LEU A 44 -22.20 -7.53 -12.24
CA LEU A 44 -23.19 -7.95 -11.24
C LEU A 44 -23.21 -9.47 -11.00
N ASP A 45 -22.45 -10.27 -11.78
CA ASP A 45 -22.32 -11.69 -11.51
C ASP A 45 -21.60 -11.94 -10.17
N ALA A 46 -20.69 -11.06 -9.75
CA ALA A 46 -20.12 -11.11 -8.42
C ALA A 46 -21.19 -11.06 -7.31
N VAL A 47 -22.17 -10.14 -7.44
CA VAL A 47 -23.30 -10.04 -6.51
C VAL A 47 -24.13 -11.32 -6.51
N ARG A 48 -24.48 -11.84 -7.70
CA ARG A 48 -25.28 -13.08 -7.86
C ARG A 48 -24.59 -14.30 -7.21
N LYS A 49 -23.29 -14.44 -7.43
CA LYS A 49 -22.50 -15.55 -6.90
C LYS A 49 -22.36 -15.46 -5.38
N LEU A 50 -22.09 -14.27 -4.83
CA LEU A 50 -22.07 -14.08 -3.38
C LEU A 50 -23.45 -14.32 -2.77
N ARG A 51 -24.54 -13.86 -3.38
CA ARG A 51 -25.91 -14.15 -2.90
C ARG A 51 -26.20 -15.64 -2.92
N GLN A 52 -25.75 -16.36 -3.96
CA GLN A 52 -25.92 -17.81 -4.05
C GLN A 52 -25.16 -18.55 -2.94
N ALA A 53 -23.90 -18.13 -2.68
CA ALA A 53 -23.06 -18.74 -1.65
C ALA A 53 -23.52 -18.38 -0.22
N PHE A 54 -24.01 -17.15 -0.02
CA PHE A 54 -24.38 -16.60 1.29
C PHE A 54 -25.82 -16.07 1.29
N PRO A 55 -26.84 -16.95 1.22
CA PRO A 55 -28.24 -16.53 1.00
C PRO A 55 -28.84 -15.70 2.14
N ARG A 56 -28.26 -15.75 3.35
CA ARG A 56 -28.77 -15.06 4.55
C ARG A 56 -27.95 -13.86 5.00
N ILE A 57 -26.81 -13.59 4.39
CA ILE A 57 -25.93 -12.47 4.75
C ILE A 57 -26.32 -11.22 3.93
N ASP A 58 -26.29 -10.05 4.55
CA ASP A 58 -26.45 -8.79 3.83
C ASP A 58 -25.31 -8.62 2.82
N ILE A 59 -25.66 -8.28 1.58
CA ILE A 59 -24.69 -8.04 0.50
C ILE A 59 -24.80 -6.58 0.06
N VAL A 60 -23.70 -5.86 0.17
CA VAL A 60 -23.52 -4.51 -0.34
C VAL A 60 -22.98 -4.57 -1.77
N CYS A 61 -23.64 -3.90 -2.71
CA CYS A 61 -23.12 -3.64 -4.05
C CYS A 61 -22.48 -2.24 -4.03
N ASP A 62 -21.13 -2.19 -3.99
CA ASP A 62 -20.40 -0.91 -3.97
C ASP A 62 -20.21 -0.34 -5.38
N GLY A 63 -21.33 0.07 -5.99
CA GLY A 63 -21.37 0.65 -7.33
C GLY A 63 -20.77 2.03 -7.44
N LYS A 64 -20.67 2.77 -6.32
CA LYS A 64 -20.32 4.19 -6.28
C LYS A 64 -21.08 4.99 -7.33
N THR A 65 -22.40 4.74 -7.39
CA THR A 65 -23.32 5.37 -8.36
C THR A 65 -23.16 6.88 -8.37
N MET A 66 -22.97 7.47 -9.55
CA MET A 66 -22.85 8.92 -9.75
C MET A 66 -23.96 9.48 -10.63
N ASP A 67 -24.62 8.63 -11.42
CA ASP A 67 -25.68 8.96 -12.36
C ASP A 67 -26.61 7.77 -12.54
N ALA A 68 -27.76 7.96 -13.20
CA ALA A 68 -28.75 6.91 -13.49
C ALA A 68 -29.17 6.10 -12.24
N GLY A 69 -29.33 6.78 -11.09
CA GLY A 69 -29.50 6.19 -9.76
C GLY A 69 -30.57 5.11 -9.69
N ARG A 70 -31.73 5.33 -10.33
CA ARG A 70 -32.79 4.32 -10.40
C ARG A 70 -32.33 3.02 -11.05
N LEU A 71 -31.69 3.09 -12.24
CA LEU A 71 -31.29 1.93 -13.00
C LEU A 71 -30.21 1.13 -12.29
N GLU A 72 -29.22 1.83 -11.71
CA GLU A 72 -28.09 1.25 -10.97
C GLU A 72 -28.61 0.48 -9.74
N LEU A 73 -29.47 1.07 -8.92
CA LEU A 73 -30.01 0.42 -7.73
C LEU A 73 -30.99 -0.71 -8.06
N GLU A 74 -31.80 -0.54 -9.11
CA GLU A 74 -32.69 -1.60 -9.61
C GLU A 74 -31.89 -2.84 -10.03
N THR A 75 -30.82 -2.66 -10.81
CA THR A 75 -30.00 -3.77 -11.28
C THR A 75 -29.22 -4.45 -10.16
N ALA A 76 -28.72 -3.69 -9.19
CA ALA A 76 -28.11 -4.24 -7.98
C ALA A 76 -29.09 -5.08 -7.15
N ALA A 77 -30.30 -4.57 -6.94
CA ALA A 77 -31.37 -5.30 -6.25
C ALA A 77 -31.74 -6.61 -6.96
N LYS A 78 -31.92 -6.57 -8.28
CA LYS A 78 -32.20 -7.76 -9.10
C LYS A 78 -31.08 -8.78 -9.13
N ALA A 79 -29.82 -8.33 -8.93
CA ALA A 79 -28.67 -9.22 -8.75
C ALA A 79 -28.63 -9.89 -7.37
N GLY A 80 -29.43 -9.40 -6.40
CA GLY A 80 -29.51 -9.95 -5.04
C GLY A 80 -28.78 -9.14 -3.95
N ALA A 81 -28.36 -7.91 -4.26
CA ALA A 81 -27.84 -7.01 -3.24
C ALA A 81 -28.94 -6.59 -2.26
N THR A 82 -28.61 -6.46 -0.97
CA THR A 82 -29.50 -5.91 0.07
C THR A 82 -29.22 -4.44 0.33
N VAL A 83 -28.04 -3.96 -0.06
CA VAL A 83 -27.62 -2.56 0.04
C VAL A 83 -26.93 -2.17 -1.24
N GLY A 84 -27.23 -0.99 -1.78
CA GLY A 84 -26.53 -0.39 -2.91
C GLY A 84 -25.94 0.96 -2.52
N THR A 85 -24.77 1.31 -3.08
CA THR A 85 -24.09 2.56 -2.75
C THR A 85 -24.28 3.61 -3.82
N VAL A 86 -24.41 4.88 -3.37
CA VAL A 86 -24.36 6.08 -4.20
C VAL A 86 -23.33 7.04 -3.61
N LEU A 87 -22.53 7.71 -4.46
CA LEU A 87 -21.59 8.71 -3.96
C LEU A 87 -22.32 9.94 -3.45
N GLY A 88 -21.90 10.46 -2.32
CA GLY A 88 -22.35 11.73 -1.78
C GLY A 88 -22.04 12.92 -2.70
N LEU A 89 -21.08 12.77 -3.61
CA LEU A 89 -20.74 13.75 -4.66
C LEU A 89 -21.73 13.74 -5.84
N ALA A 90 -22.60 12.73 -5.97
CA ALA A 90 -23.65 12.71 -6.98
C ALA A 90 -24.62 13.89 -6.79
N SER A 91 -25.37 14.22 -7.84
CA SER A 91 -26.40 15.28 -7.74
C SER A 91 -27.46 14.90 -6.71
N ASP A 92 -28.12 15.92 -6.15
CA ASP A 92 -29.22 15.70 -5.21
C ASP A 92 -30.29 14.81 -5.83
N SER A 93 -30.69 15.09 -7.07
CA SER A 93 -31.65 14.28 -7.83
C SER A 93 -31.20 12.82 -8.00
N THR A 94 -29.93 12.54 -8.23
CA THR A 94 -29.42 11.17 -8.33
C THR A 94 -29.60 10.42 -7.00
N ILE A 95 -29.30 11.06 -5.86
CA ILE A 95 -29.45 10.44 -4.54
C ILE A 95 -30.94 10.22 -4.23
N GLU A 96 -31.81 11.18 -4.56
CA GLU A 96 -33.26 11.04 -4.42
C GLU A 96 -33.81 9.87 -5.23
N GLU A 97 -33.41 9.73 -6.52
CA GLU A 97 -33.79 8.62 -7.40
C GLU A 97 -33.27 7.27 -6.85
N CYS A 98 -32.06 7.23 -6.30
CA CYS A 98 -31.55 6.05 -5.61
C CYS A 98 -32.42 5.65 -4.41
N CYS A 99 -32.79 6.62 -3.58
CA CYS A 99 -33.63 6.38 -2.42
C CYS A 99 -35.06 5.93 -2.80
N GLU A 100 -35.62 6.49 -3.88
CA GLU A 100 -36.90 6.05 -4.42
C GLU A 100 -36.81 4.63 -4.97
N ALA A 101 -35.78 4.31 -5.78
CA ALA A 101 -35.50 2.96 -6.25
C ALA A 101 -35.34 1.99 -5.08
N GLY A 102 -34.68 2.41 -4.01
CA GLY A 102 -34.52 1.61 -2.79
C GLY A 102 -35.85 1.19 -2.19
N ARG A 103 -36.82 2.11 -2.11
CA ARG A 103 -38.20 1.81 -1.65
C ARG A 103 -38.95 0.87 -2.61
N ASN A 104 -38.77 1.06 -3.91
CA ASN A 104 -39.51 0.31 -4.95
C ASN A 104 -39.01 -1.11 -5.11
N TYR A 105 -37.69 -1.33 -4.99
CA TYR A 105 -37.04 -2.64 -5.22
C TYR A 105 -36.63 -3.36 -3.94
N GLY A 106 -36.86 -2.77 -2.77
CA GLY A 106 -36.53 -3.37 -1.47
C GLY A 106 -35.04 -3.44 -1.16
N ILE A 107 -34.23 -2.53 -1.76
CA ILE A 107 -32.80 -2.42 -1.49
C ILE A 107 -32.54 -1.18 -0.63
N LYS A 108 -31.68 -1.31 0.38
CA LYS A 108 -31.24 -0.20 1.23
C LYS A 108 -30.24 0.67 0.49
N VAL A 109 -30.29 2.00 0.70
CA VAL A 109 -29.37 2.94 0.05
C VAL A 109 -28.35 3.43 1.04
N LEU A 110 -27.07 3.24 0.74
CA LEU A 110 -25.93 3.74 1.50
C LEU A 110 -25.26 4.88 0.71
N VAL A 111 -25.25 6.09 1.30
CA VAL A 111 -24.59 7.26 0.69
C VAL A 111 -23.13 7.30 1.15
N ASP A 112 -22.19 7.08 0.23
CA ASP A 112 -20.75 7.13 0.50
C ASP A 112 -20.26 8.58 0.44
N LEU A 113 -19.78 9.11 1.56
CA LEU A 113 -19.33 10.50 1.72
C LEU A 113 -17.90 10.72 1.20
N LEU A 114 -17.35 9.76 0.47
CA LEU A 114 -16.04 9.83 -0.15
C LEU A 114 -15.87 11.15 -0.94
N GLY A 115 -14.85 11.93 -0.60
CA GLY A 115 -14.49 13.16 -1.29
C GLY A 115 -15.45 14.34 -1.03
N CYS A 116 -16.49 14.21 -0.21
CA CYS A 116 -17.39 15.30 0.11
C CYS A 116 -16.69 16.42 0.90
N PRO A 117 -16.71 17.68 0.44
CA PRO A 117 -16.07 18.79 1.15
C PRO A 117 -16.65 19.03 2.55
N ASP A 118 -17.96 18.85 2.73
CA ASP A 118 -18.67 18.89 4.03
C ASP A 118 -19.47 17.60 4.19
N PRO A 119 -18.85 16.54 4.74
CA PRO A 119 -19.51 15.25 4.91
C PRO A 119 -20.69 15.31 5.88
N ALA A 120 -20.68 16.20 6.89
CA ALA A 120 -21.77 16.34 7.84
C ALA A 120 -23.00 16.98 7.20
N ALA A 121 -22.84 18.02 6.38
CA ALA A 121 -23.96 18.62 5.64
C ALA A 121 -24.53 17.63 4.63
N ARG A 122 -23.66 16.88 3.92
CA ARG A 122 -24.11 15.89 2.96
C ARG A 122 -24.84 14.72 3.61
N ALA A 123 -24.40 14.29 4.79
CA ALA A 123 -25.08 13.28 5.60
C ALA A 123 -26.49 13.72 6.01
N ARG A 124 -26.66 14.99 6.43
CA ARG A 124 -28.02 15.56 6.76
C ARG A 124 -28.95 15.51 5.55
N PHE A 125 -28.44 15.89 4.37
CA PHE A 125 -29.21 15.81 3.13
C PHE A 125 -29.61 14.35 2.83
N ALA A 126 -28.63 13.41 2.84
CA ALA A 126 -28.91 11.99 2.61
C ALA A 126 -29.98 11.43 3.55
N ALA A 127 -29.90 11.76 4.83
CA ALA A 127 -30.92 11.39 5.82
C ALA A 127 -32.29 11.97 5.50
N SER A 128 -32.38 13.24 5.04
CA SER A 128 -33.63 13.93 4.74
C SER A 128 -34.38 13.34 3.54
N VAL A 129 -33.65 12.75 2.57
CA VAL A 129 -34.24 12.11 1.37
C VAL A 129 -34.50 10.61 1.54
N GLY A 130 -34.20 10.07 2.72
CA GLY A 130 -34.51 8.67 3.09
C GLY A 130 -33.42 7.64 2.82
N ALA A 131 -32.17 8.06 2.77
CA ALA A 131 -31.06 7.12 2.79
C ALA A 131 -31.10 6.25 4.06
N TRP A 132 -30.81 4.96 3.91
CA TRP A 132 -30.74 4.04 5.04
C TRP A 132 -29.55 4.33 5.96
N ALA A 133 -28.39 4.63 5.38
CA ALA A 133 -27.17 4.91 6.13
C ALA A 133 -26.24 5.84 5.31
N VAL A 134 -25.23 6.37 5.98
CA VAL A 134 -24.13 7.11 5.36
C VAL A 134 -22.80 6.42 5.69
N ASN A 135 -21.84 6.46 4.75
CA ASN A 135 -20.52 5.91 4.92
C ASN A 135 -19.47 7.02 5.04
N VAL A 136 -18.74 7.05 6.14
CA VAL A 136 -17.54 7.88 6.29
C VAL A 136 -16.36 7.09 5.74
N HIS A 137 -15.78 7.56 4.65
CA HIS A 137 -14.79 6.80 3.91
C HIS A 137 -13.48 7.59 3.76
N CYS A 138 -12.40 7.10 4.38
CA CYS A 138 -11.05 7.58 4.11
C CYS A 138 -10.50 6.82 2.90
N PRO A 139 -10.30 7.48 1.72
CA PRO A 139 -9.83 6.80 0.53
C PRO A 139 -8.43 6.22 0.70
N ILE A 140 -8.14 5.13 -0.02
CA ILE A 140 -6.86 4.42 0.10
C ILE A 140 -5.66 5.34 -0.21
N ASP A 141 -5.82 6.27 -1.16
CA ASP A 141 -4.77 7.22 -1.51
C ASP A 141 -4.52 8.28 -0.40
N GLU A 142 -5.46 8.50 0.49
CA GLU A 142 -5.28 9.33 1.69
C GLU A 142 -4.72 8.50 2.86
N GLN A 143 -5.15 7.24 3.00
CA GLN A 143 -4.63 6.34 4.04
C GLN A 143 -3.11 6.19 3.95
N VAL A 144 -2.55 6.02 2.72
CA VAL A 144 -1.10 5.91 2.52
C VAL A 144 -0.34 7.20 2.87
N ARG A 145 -1.05 8.34 2.94
CA ARG A 145 -0.52 9.63 3.40
C ARG A 145 -0.79 9.91 4.89
N GLY A 146 -1.31 8.93 5.61
CA GLY A 146 -1.61 9.03 7.04
C GLY A 146 -3.01 9.55 7.37
N GLY A 147 -3.92 9.65 6.39
CA GLY A 147 -5.32 10.01 6.61
C GLY A 147 -6.06 8.97 7.47
N ASP A 148 -7.02 9.42 8.29
CA ASP A 148 -7.91 8.55 9.05
C ASP A 148 -9.35 9.10 9.09
N PRO A 149 -10.36 8.22 9.29
CA PRO A 149 -11.76 8.63 9.24
C PRO A 149 -12.31 9.22 10.55
N LEU A 150 -11.56 9.23 11.66
CA LEU A 150 -12.11 9.47 13.01
C LEU A 150 -12.73 10.85 13.18
N GLU A 151 -12.10 11.90 12.68
CA GLU A 151 -12.62 13.28 12.80
C GLU A 151 -13.93 13.43 12.02
N ALA A 152 -13.94 13.00 10.76
CA ALA A 152 -15.10 13.01 9.90
C ALA A 152 -16.24 12.15 10.49
N LEU A 153 -15.92 10.98 11.07
CA LEU A 153 -16.89 10.10 11.72
C LEU A 153 -17.59 10.79 12.89
N ARG A 154 -16.86 11.45 13.77
CA ARG A 154 -17.45 12.20 14.90
C ARG A 154 -18.38 13.32 14.42
N ALA A 155 -17.95 14.07 13.40
CA ALA A 155 -18.73 15.16 12.82
C ALA A 155 -20.04 14.65 12.17
N VAL A 156 -19.96 13.57 11.39
CA VAL A 156 -21.12 12.95 10.74
C VAL A 156 -22.05 12.33 11.78
N ARG A 157 -21.51 11.60 12.77
CA ARG A 157 -22.34 11.00 13.84
C ARG A 157 -23.14 12.05 14.61
N ALA A 158 -22.54 13.21 14.89
CA ALA A 158 -23.22 14.31 15.55
C ALA A 158 -24.32 14.96 14.68
N ALA A 159 -24.24 14.80 13.36
CA ALA A 159 -25.14 15.46 12.40
C ALA A 159 -26.39 14.65 12.04
N VAL A 160 -26.37 13.30 12.21
CA VAL A 160 -27.47 12.42 11.76
C VAL A 160 -27.84 11.38 12.81
N SER A 161 -29.08 10.87 12.73
CA SER A 161 -29.57 9.76 13.56
C SER A 161 -29.68 8.42 12.81
N ILE A 162 -29.54 8.43 11.47
CA ILE A 162 -29.46 7.19 10.67
C ILE A 162 -28.13 6.47 10.94
N PRO A 163 -28.03 5.17 10.64
CA PRO A 163 -26.78 4.44 10.82
C PRO A 163 -25.59 5.10 10.10
N VAL A 164 -24.44 5.08 10.75
CA VAL A 164 -23.17 5.56 10.19
C VAL A 164 -22.22 4.39 10.05
N THR A 165 -21.79 4.14 8.82
CA THR A 165 -20.74 3.17 8.52
C THR A 165 -19.40 3.88 8.38
N VAL A 166 -18.32 3.18 8.61
CA VAL A 166 -16.97 3.74 8.50
C VAL A 166 -16.03 2.79 7.77
N ALA A 167 -15.28 3.33 6.81
CA ALA A 167 -14.29 2.63 6.02
C ALA A 167 -12.95 3.39 5.98
N GLY A 168 -11.85 2.66 5.80
CA GLY A 168 -10.54 3.23 5.53
C GLY A 168 -9.47 2.85 6.55
N GLY A 169 -8.64 1.85 6.24
CA GLY A 169 -7.46 1.46 7.01
C GLY A 169 -7.74 0.93 8.42
N ILE A 170 -8.94 0.40 8.66
CA ILE A 170 -9.33 -0.09 9.99
C ILE A 170 -8.75 -1.48 10.23
N THR A 171 -8.18 -1.68 11.42
CA THR A 171 -7.57 -2.92 11.89
C THR A 171 -8.11 -3.29 13.27
N ALA A 172 -7.76 -4.46 13.81
CA ALA A 172 -8.12 -4.83 15.19
C ALA A 172 -7.63 -3.81 16.22
N ARG A 173 -6.55 -3.10 15.92
CA ARG A 173 -5.99 -2.07 16.81
C ARG A 173 -6.82 -0.79 16.81
N SER A 174 -7.29 -0.32 15.66
CA SER A 174 -8.05 0.94 15.52
C SER A 174 -9.57 0.75 15.65
N ALA A 175 -10.09 -0.46 15.51
CA ALA A 175 -11.53 -0.76 15.57
C ALA A 175 -12.22 -0.24 16.84
N PRO A 176 -11.66 -0.36 18.06
CA PRO A 176 -12.29 0.21 19.26
C PRO A 176 -12.51 1.71 19.19
N ALA A 177 -11.56 2.45 18.62
CA ALA A 177 -11.66 3.91 18.52
C ALA A 177 -12.80 4.37 17.58
N VAL A 178 -13.00 3.67 16.44
CA VAL A 178 -14.09 4.01 15.51
C VAL A 178 -15.47 3.62 16.08
N VAL A 179 -15.54 2.51 16.83
CA VAL A 179 -16.76 2.12 17.55
C VAL A 179 -17.10 3.17 18.62
N ALA A 180 -16.13 3.59 19.41
CA ALA A 180 -16.30 4.63 20.43
C ALA A 180 -16.67 6.00 19.81
N ALA A 181 -16.26 6.26 18.58
CA ALA A 181 -16.63 7.47 17.83
C ALA A 181 -18.06 7.41 17.24
N GLY A 182 -18.77 6.28 17.40
CA GLY A 182 -20.18 6.13 17.06
C GLY A 182 -20.48 5.46 15.72
N ALA A 183 -19.57 4.61 15.23
CA ALA A 183 -19.86 3.76 14.07
C ALA A 183 -20.88 2.67 14.43
N ASP A 184 -21.88 2.46 13.57
CA ASP A 184 -22.84 1.36 13.64
C ASP A 184 -22.37 0.13 12.86
N ILE A 185 -21.61 0.34 11.77
CA ILE A 185 -21.00 -0.71 10.96
C ILE A 185 -19.55 -0.31 10.65
N VAL A 186 -18.64 -1.23 10.89
CA VAL A 186 -17.21 -1.07 10.60
C VAL A 186 -16.88 -1.87 9.36
N ILE A 187 -16.40 -1.17 8.31
CA ILE A 187 -16.04 -1.77 7.02
C ILE A 187 -14.54 -2.02 6.99
N VAL A 188 -14.15 -3.26 6.80
CA VAL A 188 -12.75 -3.69 6.78
C VAL A 188 -12.47 -4.45 5.48
N GLY A 189 -11.46 -4.02 4.76
CA GLY A 189 -10.94 -4.70 3.57
C GLY A 189 -9.60 -5.38 3.87
N GLY A 190 -8.49 -4.70 3.59
CA GLY A 190 -7.14 -5.24 3.60
C GLY A 190 -6.73 -5.97 4.88
N ALA A 191 -7.15 -5.50 6.05
CA ALA A 191 -6.81 -6.14 7.33
C ALA A 191 -7.38 -7.56 7.48
N ILE A 192 -8.39 -7.92 6.69
CA ILE A 192 -8.92 -9.29 6.61
C ILE A 192 -8.40 -9.97 5.33
N THR A 193 -8.56 -9.33 4.17
CA THR A 193 -8.33 -9.96 2.86
C THR A 193 -6.85 -10.26 2.57
N LYS A 194 -5.91 -9.57 3.24
CA LYS A 194 -4.46 -9.78 3.10
C LYS A 194 -3.83 -10.56 4.26
N ALA A 195 -4.58 -10.79 5.34
CA ALA A 195 -4.11 -11.61 6.44
C ALA A 195 -3.81 -13.04 5.96
N ARG A 196 -2.81 -13.68 6.55
CA ARG A 196 -2.51 -15.10 6.27
C ARG A 196 -3.70 -15.99 6.58
N ASP A 197 -4.41 -15.68 7.66
CA ASP A 197 -5.65 -16.33 8.09
C ASP A 197 -6.73 -15.24 8.26
N ALA A 198 -7.57 -15.11 7.22
CA ALA A 198 -8.64 -14.11 7.21
C ALA A 198 -9.74 -14.39 8.24
N GLU A 199 -9.97 -15.67 8.60
CA GLU A 199 -10.91 -16.04 9.65
C GLU A 199 -10.45 -15.52 11.02
N THR A 200 -9.19 -15.77 11.36
CA THR A 200 -8.59 -15.30 12.63
C THR A 200 -8.54 -13.77 12.67
N ALA A 201 -8.19 -13.12 11.56
CA ALA A 201 -8.17 -11.66 11.48
C ALA A 201 -9.56 -11.05 11.69
N ALA A 202 -10.59 -11.59 11.03
CA ALA A 202 -11.97 -11.14 11.21
C ALA A 202 -12.46 -11.31 12.66
N ARG A 203 -12.13 -12.44 13.28
CA ARG A 203 -12.46 -12.72 14.69
C ARG A 203 -11.78 -11.74 15.64
N SER A 204 -10.48 -11.46 15.44
CA SER A 204 -9.73 -10.49 16.26
C SER A 204 -10.31 -9.08 16.16
N ILE A 205 -10.68 -8.64 14.95
CA ILE A 205 -11.33 -7.34 14.75
C ILE A 205 -12.69 -7.29 15.46
N LEU A 206 -13.51 -8.32 15.30
CA LEU A 206 -14.82 -8.39 15.93
C LEU A 206 -14.74 -8.38 17.47
N GLU A 207 -13.76 -9.09 18.02
CA GLU A 207 -13.48 -9.10 19.47
C GLU A 207 -13.02 -7.71 19.96
N ALA A 208 -12.12 -7.04 19.23
CA ALA A 208 -11.69 -5.70 19.55
C ALA A 208 -12.86 -4.69 19.52
N MET A 209 -13.74 -4.80 18.52
CA MET A 209 -14.96 -3.98 18.42
C MET A 209 -15.90 -4.19 19.62
N ARG A 210 -16.03 -5.42 20.11
CA ARG A 210 -16.95 -5.79 21.22
C ARG A 210 -16.37 -5.47 22.59
N SER A 211 -15.09 -5.75 22.79
CA SER A 211 -14.42 -5.54 24.08
C SER A 211 -14.02 -4.08 24.32
N GLY A 212 -13.88 -3.28 23.27
CA GLY A 212 -13.30 -1.94 23.35
C GLY A 212 -11.79 -1.92 23.61
N VAL A 213 -11.13 -3.08 23.54
CA VAL A 213 -9.69 -3.24 23.72
C VAL A 213 -9.02 -3.50 22.38
N ALA A 214 -7.93 -2.77 22.10
CA ALA A 214 -7.17 -2.96 20.88
C ALA A 214 -6.60 -4.40 20.79
N GLY A 215 -6.85 -5.06 19.66
CA GLY A 215 -6.32 -6.37 19.36
C GLY A 215 -5.04 -6.31 18.53
N ASP A 216 -4.38 -7.46 18.39
CA ASP A 216 -3.23 -7.59 17.50
C ASP A 216 -3.68 -7.56 16.04
N SER A 217 -2.82 -6.99 15.18
CA SER A 217 -3.02 -6.93 13.75
C SER A 217 -1.73 -7.27 13.02
N GLU A 218 -1.83 -8.10 11.98
CA GLU A 218 -0.70 -8.39 11.08
C GLU A 218 -0.35 -7.18 10.17
N MET A 219 -1.27 -6.21 10.06
CA MET A 219 -1.04 -5.03 9.24
C MET A 219 -0.06 -4.07 9.93
N ALA A 220 0.83 -3.50 9.14
CA ALA A 220 1.79 -2.51 9.61
C ALA A 220 1.10 -1.27 10.17
N GLU A 221 1.70 -0.70 11.21
CA GLU A 221 1.26 0.57 11.76
C GLU A 221 1.60 1.73 10.82
N ARG A 222 0.82 2.81 10.94
CA ARG A 222 1.11 4.05 10.21
C ARG A 222 2.42 4.64 10.69
N ILE A 223 3.20 5.13 9.73
CA ILE A 223 4.49 5.78 9.99
C ILE A 223 4.23 7.13 10.64
N SER A 224 4.72 7.31 11.86
CA SER A 224 4.63 8.55 12.65
C SER A 224 5.98 9.17 12.96
N SER A 225 7.09 8.44 12.73
CA SER A 225 8.45 8.86 13.02
C SER A 225 9.44 8.43 11.93
N GLU A 226 10.63 9.05 11.92
CA GLU A 226 11.72 8.67 11.03
C GLU A 226 12.26 7.26 11.34
N ASP A 227 12.23 6.85 12.60
CA ASP A 227 12.64 5.51 13.01
C ASP A 227 11.67 4.43 12.51
N GLU A 228 10.38 4.69 12.56
CA GLU A 228 9.37 3.79 11.96
C GLU A 228 9.49 3.74 10.44
N LEU A 229 9.74 4.88 9.79
CA LEU A 229 10.00 4.92 8.36
C LEU A 229 11.22 4.06 8.00
N ARG A 230 12.32 4.19 8.74
CA ARG A 230 13.52 3.36 8.56
C ARG A 230 13.21 1.88 8.74
N ARG A 231 12.50 1.53 9.81
CA ARG A 231 12.12 0.14 10.09
C ARG A 231 11.33 -0.46 8.91
N ILE A 232 10.30 0.24 8.45
CA ILE A 232 9.47 -0.23 7.32
C ILE A 232 10.29 -0.32 6.02
N LEU A 233 11.10 0.69 5.71
CA LEU A 233 11.95 0.67 4.52
C LEU A 233 13.04 -0.41 4.57
N THR A 234 13.41 -0.89 5.76
CA THR A 234 14.31 -2.05 5.90
C THR A 234 13.56 -3.38 5.79
N GLU A 235 12.25 -3.40 6.08
CA GLU A 235 11.40 -4.58 5.97
C GLU A 235 10.99 -4.89 4.53
N VAL A 236 10.62 -3.85 3.75
CA VAL A 236 10.23 -4.00 2.33
C VAL A 236 11.45 -4.16 1.42
N SER A 237 11.30 -4.89 0.32
CA SER A 237 12.36 -5.08 -0.68
C SER A 237 12.43 -3.93 -1.69
N THR A 238 13.56 -3.80 -2.41
CA THR A 238 13.64 -2.83 -3.53
C THR A 238 12.63 -3.14 -4.64
N PRO A 239 12.27 -4.41 -4.99
CA PRO A 239 11.11 -4.73 -5.82
C PRO A 239 9.79 -4.16 -5.30
N ASN A 240 9.45 -4.35 -4.00
CA ASN A 240 8.23 -3.79 -3.43
C ASN A 240 8.19 -2.25 -3.53
N ILE A 241 9.33 -1.60 -3.35
CA ILE A 241 9.46 -0.14 -3.51
C ILE A 241 9.26 0.28 -4.97
N SER A 242 9.86 -0.44 -5.92
CA SER A 242 9.66 -0.20 -7.35
C SER A 242 8.18 -0.29 -7.73
N ASP A 243 7.48 -1.33 -7.28
CA ASP A 243 6.04 -1.51 -7.50
C ASP A 243 5.23 -0.39 -6.85
N ALA A 244 5.57 0.01 -5.62
CA ALA A 244 4.95 1.15 -4.93
C ALA A 244 5.10 2.48 -5.67
N MET A 245 6.15 2.62 -6.46
CA MET A 245 6.43 3.76 -7.33
C MET A 245 5.96 3.55 -8.79
N HIS A 246 5.00 2.66 -9.03
CA HIS A 246 4.50 2.31 -10.37
C HIS A 246 5.58 1.73 -11.29
N ARG A 247 6.39 0.83 -10.77
CA ARG A 247 7.53 0.17 -11.45
C ARG A 247 8.59 1.16 -11.90
N ALA A 248 8.86 2.19 -11.06
CA ALA A 248 9.94 3.13 -11.32
C ALA A 248 11.29 2.41 -11.40
N PRO A 249 12.19 2.87 -12.28
CA PRO A 249 13.51 2.30 -12.39
C PRO A 249 14.32 2.50 -11.10
N CYS A 250 15.12 1.49 -10.76
CA CYS A 250 16.09 1.50 -9.67
C CYS A 250 17.49 1.31 -10.25
N TRP A 251 18.53 1.73 -9.52
CA TRP A 251 19.89 1.41 -9.93
C TRP A 251 20.11 -0.09 -9.79
N SER A 252 20.33 -0.75 -10.91
CA SER A 252 20.59 -2.17 -11.03
C SER A 252 22.03 -2.43 -11.47
N GLY A 253 22.47 -3.71 -11.45
CA GLY A 253 23.82 -4.09 -11.85
C GLY A 253 24.90 -3.63 -10.88
N LEU A 254 24.54 -3.36 -9.62
CA LEU A 254 25.50 -3.14 -8.54
C LEU A 254 25.81 -4.46 -7.83
N HIS A 255 27.08 -4.65 -7.48
CA HIS A 255 27.51 -5.77 -6.66
C HIS A 255 27.27 -5.47 -5.18
N ALA A 256 26.36 -6.19 -4.52
CA ALA A 256 26.26 -6.21 -3.07
C ALA A 256 27.49 -6.94 -2.51
N LEU A 257 28.43 -6.20 -1.90
CA LEU A 257 29.66 -6.82 -1.37
C LEU A 257 29.39 -7.65 -0.11
N VAL A 258 28.35 -7.31 0.64
CA VAL A 258 27.85 -8.08 1.78
C VAL A 258 26.41 -8.49 1.44
N PRO A 259 26.21 -9.64 0.78
CA PRO A 259 24.88 -10.06 0.34
C PRO A 259 23.96 -10.42 1.50
N GLY A 260 22.65 -10.38 1.26
CA GLY A 260 21.61 -10.72 2.23
C GLY A 260 21.32 -9.62 3.25
N ILE A 261 21.94 -8.46 3.15
CA ILE A 261 21.69 -7.33 4.04
C ILE A 261 20.88 -6.26 3.28
N ARG A 262 19.80 -5.81 3.90
CA ARG A 262 19.02 -4.68 3.42
C ARG A 262 19.33 -3.44 4.25
N ILE A 263 19.47 -2.29 3.58
CA ILE A 263 19.73 -1.00 4.23
C ILE A 263 18.67 0.03 3.83
N ALA A 264 18.40 0.97 4.74
CA ALA A 264 17.60 2.14 4.47
C ALA A 264 18.13 3.34 5.24
N GLY A 265 18.27 4.48 4.57
CA GLY A 265 18.73 5.71 5.21
C GLY A 265 18.69 6.94 4.31
N PRO A 266 18.72 8.15 4.92
CA PRO A 266 18.89 9.39 4.18
C PRO A 266 20.21 9.42 3.42
N ALA A 267 20.18 9.94 2.19
CA ALA A 267 21.36 10.06 1.32
C ALA A 267 22.26 11.21 1.71
N VAL A 268 23.54 10.93 1.90
CA VAL A 268 24.60 11.93 1.76
C VAL A 268 25.24 11.70 0.40
N THR A 269 25.14 12.69 -0.48
CA THR A 269 25.53 12.56 -1.89
C THR A 269 26.90 13.13 -2.17
N VAL A 270 27.65 12.46 -3.05
CA VAL A 270 28.99 12.89 -3.49
C VAL A 270 29.10 12.69 -4.98
N ARG A 271 29.62 13.70 -5.68
CA ARG A 271 30.11 13.57 -7.05
C ARG A 271 31.62 13.73 -7.06
N THR A 272 32.33 12.85 -7.76
CA THR A 272 33.78 12.92 -7.93
C THR A 272 34.19 12.39 -9.29
N ALA A 273 35.47 12.58 -9.64
CA ALA A 273 36.05 12.00 -10.84
C ALA A 273 36.45 10.51 -10.61
N PRO A 274 36.49 9.66 -11.65
CA PRO A 274 36.99 8.31 -11.53
C PRO A 274 38.39 8.28 -10.89
N GLY A 275 38.55 7.45 -9.85
CA GLY A 275 39.80 7.31 -9.09
C GLY A 275 40.09 8.39 -8.04
N ASP A 276 39.39 9.51 -8.01
CA ASP A 276 39.57 10.52 -6.96
C ASP A 276 38.74 10.17 -5.71
N TRP A 277 39.42 9.69 -4.68
CA TRP A 277 38.78 9.24 -3.44
C TRP A 277 38.74 10.34 -2.34
N ALA A 278 39.26 11.56 -2.59
CA ALA A 278 39.33 12.61 -1.58
C ALA A 278 37.94 13.01 -1.08
N LYS A 279 37.03 13.42 -1.96
CA LYS A 279 35.66 13.82 -1.58
C LYS A 279 34.80 12.69 -1.01
N PRO A 280 34.84 11.45 -1.55
CA PRO A 280 34.19 10.30 -0.90
C PRO A 280 34.61 10.08 0.56
N VAL A 281 35.87 10.17 0.89
CA VAL A 281 36.38 9.99 2.25
C VAL A 281 36.02 11.19 3.14
N GLU A 282 36.18 12.43 2.65
CA GLU A 282 35.75 13.66 3.34
C GLU A 282 34.26 13.64 3.69
N ALA A 283 33.42 13.09 2.81
CA ALA A 283 31.98 13.03 3.00
C ALA A 283 31.54 12.19 4.22
N ILE A 284 32.38 11.25 4.67
CA ILE A 284 32.09 10.46 5.88
C ILE A 284 31.93 11.37 7.11
N ASP A 285 32.69 12.46 7.18
CA ASP A 285 32.61 13.42 8.29
C ASP A 285 31.28 14.21 8.29
N HIS A 286 30.62 14.30 7.15
CA HIS A 286 29.30 14.95 7.00
C HIS A 286 28.14 14.02 7.29
N CYS A 287 28.38 12.69 7.37
CA CYS A 287 27.33 11.70 7.66
C CYS A 287 26.98 11.63 9.14
N LYS A 288 25.74 11.26 9.42
CA LYS A 288 25.21 10.88 10.71
C LYS A 288 25.03 9.37 10.81
N PRO A 289 24.97 8.78 12.01
CA PRO A 289 24.59 7.38 12.15
C PRO A 289 23.27 7.08 11.43
N GLY A 290 23.27 6.01 10.62
CA GLY A 290 22.11 5.58 9.84
C GLY A 290 21.99 6.23 8.47
N ASP A 291 22.84 7.16 8.07
CA ASP A 291 22.86 7.69 6.70
C ASP A 291 23.41 6.67 5.69
N VAL A 292 23.04 6.83 4.42
CA VAL A 292 23.60 6.11 3.29
C VAL A 292 24.45 7.08 2.47
N LEU A 293 25.74 6.77 2.32
CA LEU A 293 26.63 7.55 1.47
C LEU A 293 26.49 7.11 0.02
N VAL A 294 26.09 8.02 -0.88
CA VAL A 294 25.89 7.77 -2.30
C VAL A 294 26.94 8.51 -3.11
N ILE A 295 27.77 7.79 -3.84
CA ILE A 295 28.93 8.33 -4.56
C ILE A 295 28.76 8.07 -6.06
N ASP A 296 28.74 9.15 -6.84
CA ASP A 296 28.86 9.09 -8.30
C ASP A 296 30.32 9.41 -8.71
N SER A 297 31.00 8.42 -9.27
CA SER A 297 32.36 8.58 -9.84
C SER A 297 32.42 8.13 -11.31
N GLY A 298 31.32 8.27 -12.06
CA GLY A 298 31.28 8.02 -13.49
C GLY A 298 31.20 6.52 -13.88
N GLY A 299 31.01 5.61 -12.94
CA GLY A 299 30.75 4.19 -13.25
C GLY A 299 31.96 3.33 -13.65
N VAL A 300 33.16 3.90 -13.72
CA VAL A 300 34.36 3.25 -14.28
C VAL A 300 35.54 3.21 -13.30
N PRO A 301 36.53 2.31 -13.51
CA PRO A 301 37.82 2.36 -12.81
C PRO A 301 38.57 3.68 -13.00
N PRO A 302 39.55 4.02 -12.13
CA PRO A 302 40.04 3.24 -10.98
C PRO A 302 39.14 3.35 -9.75
N ALA A 303 39.37 2.47 -8.73
CA ALA A 303 38.59 2.44 -7.48
C ALA A 303 38.77 3.74 -6.68
N ILE A 304 37.64 4.21 -6.15
CA ILE A 304 37.53 5.40 -5.27
C ILE A 304 37.27 5.02 -3.82
N TRP A 305 37.09 3.73 -3.53
CA TRP A 305 36.70 3.21 -2.22
C TRP A 305 37.35 1.86 -1.95
N GLY A 306 37.66 1.61 -0.68
CA GLY A 306 38.26 0.35 -0.24
C GLY A 306 38.01 0.10 1.23
N GLU A 307 38.80 -0.82 1.81
CA GLU A 307 38.67 -1.28 3.20
C GLU A 307 38.83 -0.13 4.22
N LEU A 308 39.83 0.73 4.10
CA LEU A 308 40.07 1.82 5.06
C LEU A 308 38.93 2.82 5.15
N ALA A 309 38.37 3.20 4.00
CA ALA A 309 37.18 4.07 3.94
C ALA A 309 35.95 3.36 4.53
N SER A 310 35.81 2.05 4.29
CA SER A 310 34.73 1.24 4.88
C SER A 310 34.81 1.15 6.40
N ASN A 311 36.03 1.02 6.96
CA ASN A 311 36.21 1.08 8.42
C ASN A 311 35.81 2.45 9.00
N SER A 312 36.17 3.54 8.33
CA SER A 312 35.78 4.90 8.73
C SER A 312 34.25 5.07 8.71
N ALA A 313 33.61 4.62 7.62
CA ALA A 313 32.16 4.67 7.45
C ALA A 313 31.43 3.83 8.54
N ARG A 314 31.91 2.63 8.84
CA ARG A 314 31.39 1.78 9.91
C ARG A 314 31.51 2.46 11.28
N ASN A 315 32.68 3.05 11.57
CA ASN A 315 32.93 3.74 12.83
C ASN A 315 32.03 4.98 13.00
N ARG A 316 31.67 5.63 11.89
CA ARG A 316 30.72 6.73 11.84
C ARG A 316 29.26 6.27 11.98
N GLY A 317 29.00 4.96 11.84
CA GLY A 317 27.68 4.36 11.98
C GLY A 317 26.79 4.48 10.72
N LEU A 318 27.38 4.57 9.53
CA LEU A 318 26.61 4.60 8.29
C LEU A 318 25.80 3.31 8.14
N ALA A 319 24.58 3.43 7.60
CA ALA A 319 23.77 2.27 7.22
C ALA A 319 24.40 1.48 6.07
N GLY A 320 25.07 2.18 5.15
CA GLY A 320 25.81 1.57 4.04
C GLY A 320 26.34 2.61 3.06
N VAL A 321 26.97 2.11 1.99
CA VAL A 321 27.58 2.94 0.93
C VAL A 321 27.16 2.43 -0.44
N VAL A 322 26.70 3.33 -1.29
CA VAL A 322 26.35 3.07 -2.68
C VAL A 322 27.36 3.77 -3.58
N ILE A 323 28.05 3.02 -4.43
CA ILE A 323 29.13 3.52 -5.27
C ILE A 323 28.75 3.29 -6.73
N LEU A 324 28.30 4.35 -7.41
CA LEU A 324 28.10 4.38 -8.84
C LEU A 324 29.47 4.58 -9.51
N GLY A 325 30.36 3.62 -9.27
CA GLY A 325 31.77 3.64 -9.59
C GLY A 325 32.47 2.35 -9.19
N ALA A 326 33.80 2.43 -8.99
CA ALA A 326 34.62 1.25 -8.70
C ALA A 326 35.08 1.18 -7.24
N VAL A 327 35.14 -0.07 -6.72
CA VAL A 327 35.61 -0.44 -5.38
C VAL A 327 36.73 -1.46 -5.45
N ARG A 328 37.56 -1.52 -4.40
CA ARG A 328 38.60 -2.57 -4.18
C ARG A 328 38.50 -3.15 -2.77
N ASP A 329 39.39 -4.04 -2.41
CA ASP A 329 39.49 -4.70 -1.08
C ASP A 329 38.24 -5.45 -0.66
N THR A 330 37.51 -6.04 -1.61
CA THR A 330 36.18 -6.62 -1.40
C THR A 330 36.15 -7.73 -0.34
N ALA A 331 37.21 -8.53 -0.21
CA ALA A 331 37.28 -9.56 0.83
C ALA A 331 37.31 -8.98 2.23
N ASN A 332 38.06 -7.88 2.44
CA ASN A 332 38.15 -7.20 3.71
C ASN A 332 36.83 -6.48 4.05
N ILE A 333 36.18 -5.87 3.07
CA ILE A 333 34.85 -5.24 3.22
C ILE A 333 33.80 -6.26 3.64
N ARG A 334 33.79 -7.47 3.04
CA ARG A 334 32.90 -8.56 3.47
C ARG A 334 33.14 -8.97 4.91
N THR A 335 34.39 -9.12 5.31
CA THR A 335 34.76 -9.46 6.69
C THR A 335 34.34 -8.35 7.66
N LEU A 336 34.45 -7.10 7.25
CA LEU A 336 34.02 -5.94 8.02
C LEU A 336 32.51 -5.91 8.25
N GLY A 337 31.71 -6.40 7.30
CA GLY A 337 30.26 -6.47 7.37
C GLY A 337 29.55 -5.15 7.11
N LEU A 338 30.24 -4.09 6.65
CA LEU A 338 29.57 -2.87 6.21
C LEU A 338 28.92 -3.12 4.84
N PRO A 339 27.60 -2.88 4.66
CA PRO A 339 26.95 -2.99 3.37
C PRO A 339 27.51 -1.98 2.38
N VAL A 340 28.09 -2.47 1.29
CA VAL A 340 28.63 -1.66 0.19
C VAL A 340 28.09 -2.23 -1.11
N TYR A 341 27.50 -1.36 -1.93
CA TYR A 341 26.98 -1.67 -3.27
C TYR A 341 27.79 -0.90 -4.29
N ALA A 342 28.41 -1.58 -5.24
CA ALA A 342 29.31 -0.95 -6.20
C ALA A 342 29.06 -1.45 -7.61
N ARG A 343 29.23 -0.57 -8.61
CA ARG A 343 29.03 -0.90 -10.03
C ARG A 343 30.19 -1.76 -10.57
N THR A 344 31.42 -1.49 -10.13
CA THR A 344 32.63 -2.14 -10.66
C THR A 344 33.57 -2.53 -9.54
N ILE A 345 34.24 -3.65 -9.70
CA ILE A 345 35.30 -4.12 -8.79
C ILE A 345 36.60 -4.10 -9.58
N CYS A 346 37.65 -3.44 -9.05
CA CYS A 346 38.97 -3.44 -9.66
C CYS A 346 40.08 -3.31 -8.60
N PRO A 347 41.28 -3.82 -8.82
CA PRO A 347 42.37 -3.78 -7.84
C PRO A 347 43.12 -2.45 -7.81
N ASN A 348 43.09 -1.68 -8.90
CA ASN A 348 43.83 -0.43 -9.02
C ASN A 348 43.04 0.72 -8.38
N ALA A 349 43.73 1.51 -7.55
CA ALA A 349 43.19 2.74 -6.99
C ALA A 349 43.68 3.96 -7.78
N GLY A 350 42.90 5.04 -7.68
CA GLY A 350 43.40 6.36 -8.06
C GLY A 350 44.05 7.10 -6.90
N GLU A 351 44.21 8.40 -7.05
CA GLU A 351 44.82 9.31 -6.08
C GLU A 351 43.88 10.39 -5.59
N PRO A 352 44.07 10.91 -4.37
CA PRO A 352 43.26 12.00 -3.85
C PRO A 352 43.66 13.34 -4.50
N LYS A 353 42.86 13.82 -5.43
CA LYS A 353 43.08 15.11 -6.11
C LYS A 353 42.17 16.21 -5.61
N GLY A 354 41.08 15.84 -4.92
CA GLY A 354 40.12 16.78 -4.34
C GLY A 354 39.04 17.30 -5.30
N PHE A 355 38.93 16.71 -6.48
CA PHE A 355 37.87 17.08 -7.42
C PHE A 355 36.51 16.54 -6.94
N GLY A 356 35.46 17.32 -7.22
CA GLY A 356 34.10 16.95 -6.92
C GLY A 356 33.46 17.77 -5.82
N GLU A 357 32.26 17.35 -5.44
CA GLU A 357 31.37 18.10 -4.55
C GLU A 357 30.60 17.17 -3.63
N ILE A 358 30.35 17.61 -2.40
CA ILE A 358 29.55 16.91 -1.39
C ILE A 358 28.20 17.63 -1.26
N GLY A 359 27.11 16.91 -1.06
CA GLY A 359 25.77 17.46 -0.87
C GLY A 359 25.13 17.99 -2.15
N VAL A 360 25.49 17.42 -3.30
CA VAL A 360 24.96 17.82 -4.61
C VAL A 360 23.95 16.83 -5.14
N SER A 361 23.08 17.32 -6.01
CA SER A 361 22.15 16.48 -6.76
C SER A 361 22.91 15.53 -7.70
N LEU A 362 22.62 14.24 -7.59
CA LEU A 362 23.14 13.24 -8.53
C LEU A 362 22.07 12.88 -9.55
N ARG A 363 22.52 12.58 -10.78
CA ARG A 363 21.66 12.04 -11.83
C ARG A 363 22.44 10.98 -12.62
N VAL A 364 22.14 9.71 -12.33
CA VAL A 364 22.81 8.56 -12.95
C VAL A 364 21.77 7.62 -13.52
N ASP A 365 21.95 7.15 -14.75
CA ASP A 365 21.03 6.26 -15.48
C ASP A 365 19.58 6.79 -15.50
N GLY A 366 19.39 8.11 -15.55
CA GLY A 366 18.07 8.74 -15.53
C GLY A 366 17.44 8.87 -14.13
N ILE A 367 18.02 8.29 -13.10
CA ILE A 367 17.54 8.35 -11.72
C ILE A 367 18.21 9.53 -11.01
N SER A 368 17.40 10.35 -10.35
CA SER A 368 17.88 11.47 -9.54
C SER A 368 17.92 11.11 -8.06
N CYS A 369 18.98 11.51 -7.36
CA CYS A 369 19.11 11.41 -5.92
C CYS A 369 19.53 12.78 -5.36
N GLN A 370 18.67 13.36 -4.53
CA GLN A 370 18.95 14.61 -3.83
C GLN A 370 19.55 14.32 -2.47
N PRO A 371 20.36 15.23 -1.89
CA PRO A 371 20.74 15.12 -0.47
C PRO A 371 19.51 15.01 0.41
N GLY A 372 19.49 13.97 1.26
CA GLY A 372 18.39 13.68 2.17
C GLY A 372 17.22 12.86 1.60
N ASP A 373 17.25 12.50 0.31
CA ASP A 373 16.34 11.47 -0.22
C ASP A 373 16.61 10.13 0.49
N TRP A 374 15.59 9.31 0.63
CA TRP A 374 15.78 7.99 1.20
C TRP A 374 16.34 7.02 0.17
N VAL A 375 17.35 6.29 0.57
CA VAL A 375 17.96 5.23 -0.24
C VAL A 375 17.73 3.90 0.44
N VAL A 376 17.17 2.95 -0.30
CA VAL A 376 17.01 1.56 0.12
C VAL A 376 17.79 0.68 -0.84
N ALA A 377 18.58 -0.24 -0.31
CA ALA A 377 19.36 -1.15 -1.12
C ALA A 377 19.31 -2.57 -0.57
N ASP A 378 19.27 -3.55 -1.48
CA ASP A 378 19.36 -4.98 -1.22
C ASP A 378 20.11 -5.68 -2.37
N ASP A 379 20.03 -7.01 -2.43
CA ASP A 379 20.74 -7.79 -3.46
C ASP A 379 20.21 -7.55 -4.88
N ASP A 380 18.99 -7.03 -5.05
CA ASP A 380 18.39 -6.75 -6.35
C ASP A 380 18.79 -5.38 -6.92
N GLY A 381 19.15 -4.44 -6.04
CA GLY A 381 19.58 -3.10 -6.47
C GLY A 381 19.39 -2.01 -5.44
N VAL A 382 19.25 -0.77 -5.94
CA VAL A 382 19.14 0.43 -5.10
C VAL A 382 17.96 1.29 -5.56
N ALA A 383 17.00 1.50 -4.68
CA ALA A 383 15.87 2.39 -4.88
C ALA A 383 16.12 3.74 -4.22
N VAL A 384 15.74 4.83 -4.90
CA VAL A 384 15.81 6.20 -4.38
C VAL A 384 14.39 6.73 -4.23
N LEU A 385 14.04 7.15 -3.01
CA LEU A 385 12.72 7.69 -2.68
C LEU A 385 12.84 9.18 -2.39
N PRO A 386 12.15 10.06 -3.13
CA PRO A 386 12.11 11.48 -2.82
C PRO A 386 11.66 11.68 -1.36
N ARG A 387 12.41 12.50 -0.59
CA ARG A 387 12.14 12.71 0.84
C ARG A 387 10.68 13.08 1.11
N ALA A 388 10.12 13.97 0.30
CA ALA A 388 8.74 14.45 0.47
C ALA A 388 7.67 13.35 0.28
N ARG A 389 8.02 12.23 -0.37
CA ARG A 389 7.10 11.11 -0.64
C ARG A 389 7.49 9.82 0.06
N SER A 390 8.53 9.82 0.86
CA SER A 390 9.09 8.61 1.45
C SER A 390 8.08 7.85 2.32
N VAL A 391 7.27 8.54 3.11
CA VAL A 391 6.20 7.93 3.93
C VAL A 391 5.11 7.31 3.04
N GLU A 392 4.64 8.03 2.02
CA GLU A 392 3.66 7.52 1.06
C GLU A 392 4.18 6.25 0.36
N ILE A 393 5.42 6.30 -0.13
CA ILE A 393 6.04 5.18 -0.85
C ILE A 393 6.24 3.98 0.08
N ALA A 394 6.71 4.20 1.31
CA ALA A 394 6.90 3.15 2.30
C ALA A 394 5.57 2.45 2.65
N ASN A 395 4.49 3.20 2.86
CA ASN A 395 3.15 2.65 3.10
C ASN A 395 2.63 1.85 1.90
N ARG A 396 2.86 2.33 0.66
CA ARG A 396 2.52 1.59 -0.56
C ARG A 396 3.35 0.32 -0.71
N ALA A 397 4.65 0.37 -0.42
CA ALA A 397 5.53 -0.81 -0.48
C ALA A 397 5.13 -1.86 0.56
N MET A 398 4.75 -1.44 1.76
CA MET A 398 4.20 -2.34 2.76
C MET A 398 2.89 -2.98 2.29
N TYR A 399 2.01 -2.19 1.64
CA TYR A 399 0.79 -2.73 1.04
C TYR A 399 1.08 -3.81 -0.02
N CYS A 400 2.13 -3.62 -0.85
CA CYS A 400 2.58 -4.64 -1.81
C CYS A 400 3.08 -5.89 -1.09
N LEU A 401 3.94 -5.74 -0.07
CA LEU A 401 4.48 -6.85 0.72
C LEU A 401 3.37 -7.67 1.40
N GLU A 402 2.38 -7.00 2.01
CA GLU A 402 1.23 -7.66 2.65
C GLU A 402 0.41 -8.47 1.63
N ALA A 403 0.16 -7.92 0.44
CA ALA A 403 -0.53 -8.63 -0.64
C ALA A 403 0.25 -9.86 -1.12
N GLU A 404 1.58 -9.72 -1.29
CA GLU A 404 2.46 -10.82 -1.65
C GLU A 404 2.53 -11.91 -0.57
N ASN A 405 2.50 -11.54 0.71
CA ASN A 405 2.51 -12.50 1.81
C ASN A 405 1.29 -13.42 1.75
N ARG A 406 0.11 -12.89 1.42
CA ARG A 406 -1.10 -13.69 1.23
C ARG A 406 -0.95 -14.63 0.02
N VAL A 407 -0.48 -14.13 -1.12
CA VAL A 407 -0.24 -14.96 -2.33
C VAL A 407 0.79 -16.05 -2.02
N ARG A 408 1.86 -15.72 -1.31
CA ARG A 408 2.91 -16.67 -0.91
C ARG A 408 2.36 -17.78 -0.01
N SER A 409 1.47 -17.45 0.93
CA SER A 409 0.79 -18.44 1.77
C SER A 409 -0.10 -19.37 0.91
N GLU A 410 -0.87 -18.82 -0.03
CA GLU A 410 -1.71 -19.63 -0.93
C GLU A 410 -0.90 -20.59 -1.80
N ILE A 411 0.29 -20.16 -2.27
CA ILE A 411 1.21 -21.02 -3.01
C ILE A 411 1.81 -22.10 -2.11
N ASN A 412 2.39 -21.71 -0.96
CA ASN A 412 3.16 -22.61 -0.12
C ASN A 412 2.28 -23.61 0.67
N ASP A 413 1.20 -23.12 1.24
CA ASP A 413 0.31 -23.90 2.12
C ASP A 413 -0.81 -24.58 1.32
N GLY A 414 -1.28 -23.91 0.24
CA GLY A 414 -2.34 -24.41 -0.63
C GLY A 414 -1.85 -25.30 -1.77
N GLY A 415 -0.53 -25.35 -2.03
CA GLY A 415 0.06 -26.14 -3.12
C GLY A 415 -0.32 -25.65 -4.52
N GLN A 416 -0.79 -24.43 -4.65
CA GLN A 416 -1.21 -23.82 -5.91
C GLN A 416 -0.03 -23.20 -6.65
N THR A 417 -0.11 -23.11 -7.97
CA THR A 417 0.85 -22.33 -8.76
C THR A 417 0.50 -20.83 -8.70
N LEU A 418 1.49 -19.97 -8.99
CA LEU A 418 1.22 -18.52 -9.07
C LEU A 418 0.14 -18.21 -10.12
N ALA A 419 0.16 -18.92 -11.26
CA ALA A 419 -0.83 -18.72 -12.33
C ALA A 419 -2.27 -19.02 -11.86
N GLU A 420 -2.44 -20.05 -11.02
CA GLU A 420 -3.74 -20.39 -10.43
C GLU A 420 -4.18 -19.36 -9.38
N VAL A 421 -3.25 -18.94 -8.49
CA VAL A 421 -3.58 -17.98 -7.41
C VAL A 421 -3.99 -16.61 -7.96
N VAL A 422 -3.33 -16.13 -9.04
CA VAL A 422 -3.62 -14.81 -9.63
C VAL A 422 -4.57 -14.88 -10.82
N ASP A 423 -5.10 -16.08 -11.13
CA ASP A 423 -5.98 -16.35 -12.30
C ASP A 423 -5.42 -15.72 -13.58
N LEU A 424 -4.16 -16.08 -13.89
CA LEU A 424 -3.38 -15.43 -14.97
C LEU A 424 -4.08 -15.52 -16.33
N TYR A 425 -4.80 -16.62 -16.56
CA TYR A 425 -5.49 -16.89 -17.83
C TYR A 425 -6.61 -15.90 -18.13
N LYS A 426 -7.18 -15.26 -17.12
CA LYS A 426 -8.19 -14.22 -17.25
C LYS A 426 -7.66 -12.95 -17.93
N TRP A 427 -6.35 -12.73 -17.88
CA TRP A 427 -5.69 -11.55 -18.41
C TRP A 427 -5.04 -11.78 -19.78
N GLU A 428 -5.26 -12.94 -20.40
CA GLU A 428 -4.80 -13.18 -21.75
C GLU A 428 -5.42 -12.17 -22.73
N LYS A 429 -4.55 -11.35 -23.32
CA LYS A 429 -4.95 -10.51 -24.44
C LYS A 429 -5.12 -11.42 -25.65
N GLN A 430 -6.33 -11.55 -26.15
CA GLN A 430 -6.53 -12.13 -27.48
C GLN A 430 -5.82 -11.21 -28.48
N VAL A 431 -4.75 -11.69 -29.06
CA VAL A 431 -4.15 -11.07 -30.24
C VAL A 431 -5.15 -11.35 -31.38
N ILE A 432 -5.93 -10.34 -31.72
CA ILE A 432 -6.70 -10.40 -32.96
C ILE A 432 -5.65 -10.40 -34.07
N SER A 433 -5.39 -11.57 -34.67
CA SER A 433 -4.62 -11.63 -35.91
C SER A 433 -5.37 -10.73 -36.91
N GLN A 434 -4.74 -9.63 -37.29
CA GLN A 434 -5.15 -8.95 -38.51
C GLN A 434 -4.85 -9.95 -39.64
N GLU A 435 -5.84 -10.74 -40.03
CA GLU A 435 -5.82 -11.36 -41.35
C GLU A 435 -5.79 -10.19 -42.32
N ASP A 436 -4.71 -10.11 -43.10
CA ASP A 436 -4.63 -9.16 -44.21
C ASP A 436 -5.89 -9.28 -45.06
N PRO A 437 -6.61 -8.21 -45.37
CA PRO A 437 -7.69 -8.28 -46.32
C PRO A 437 -7.07 -8.60 -47.70
N GLU A 438 -7.43 -9.74 -48.28
CA GLU A 438 -7.17 -10.07 -49.68
C GLU A 438 -7.71 -8.99 -50.63
#